data_e2002afb7354c1f46cb686c6abbc0de4
#
_entry.id   e2002afb7354c1f46cb686c6abbc0de4
#
_cell.length_a   1.000
_cell.length_b   1.000
_cell.length_c   1.000
_cell.angle_alpha   90.00
_cell.angle_beta   90.00
_cell.angle_gamma   90.00
#
_symmetry.space_group_name_H-M   'P 1'
#
loop_
_entity.id
_entity.type
_entity.pdbx_description
1 polymer ?
#
loop_
_entity_poly.entity_id
_entity_poly.type
_entity_poly.pdbx_seq_one_letter_code
_entity_poly.pdbx_strand_id
1 'polypeptide(L)'
;KKGVNAKFTKWSKKILIPQEGEKIVEHERLKPTLIKTPNGEKILDFGQNMTGYVEFSVMAKEGEKLIFDCGEVLDKDGNFYRDNYRAAKTLTDYTCKEGLNIYKPKHSFQAFRYIRLVKFPGRKVNAEDFTGICVYSDMKRTGYLNSSNKKLNRLFENIFWGQKDNYLDVPTDCPQRNERMGWTGDTQVFCRTASFNYDVEKPFT
;
A
#
# COMPACT_ATOMS: atom_id res chain seq x y z
N LYS A 1 -13.49 -19.24 -20.14
CA LYS A 1 -14.75 -18.47 -20.29
C LYS A 1 -14.71 -17.81 -21.67
N LYS A 2 -15.76 -17.94 -22.51
CA LYS A 2 -15.90 -17.15 -23.74
C LYS A 2 -16.13 -15.69 -23.34
N GLY A 3 -15.30 -14.78 -23.84
CA GLY A 3 -15.51 -13.35 -23.68
C GLY A 3 -16.77 -12.89 -24.41
N VAL A 4 -17.36 -11.81 -23.95
CA VAL A 4 -18.43 -11.12 -24.69
C VAL A 4 -17.82 -9.93 -25.45
N ASN A 5 -18.33 -9.66 -26.64
CA ASN A 5 -17.88 -8.53 -27.43
C ASN A 5 -18.26 -7.21 -26.75
N ALA A 6 -17.36 -6.25 -26.76
CA ALA A 6 -17.65 -4.89 -26.35
C ALA A 6 -18.70 -4.24 -27.26
N LYS A 7 -19.59 -3.43 -26.67
CA LYS A 7 -20.58 -2.65 -27.42
C LYS A 7 -20.12 -1.21 -27.46
N PHE A 8 -20.19 -0.62 -28.65
CA PHE A 8 -19.99 0.83 -28.79
C PHE A 8 -21.17 1.58 -28.19
N THR A 9 -20.88 2.64 -27.43
CA THR A 9 -21.90 3.55 -26.90
C THR A 9 -21.88 4.89 -27.67
N LYS A 10 -23.01 5.60 -27.67
CA LYS A 10 -23.15 6.91 -28.30
C LYS A 10 -22.91 8.07 -27.30
N TRP A 11 -22.35 7.79 -26.13
CA TRP A 11 -22.08 8.82 -25.14
C TRP A 11 -21.06 9.83 -25.65
N SER A 12 -21.36 11.12 -25.44
CA SER A 12 -20.46 12.19 -25.83
C SER A 12 -19.19 12.17 -25.00
N LYS A 13 -18.02 12.18 -25.64
CA LYS A 13 -16.73 12.33 -24.97
C LYS A 13 -16.47 13.77 -24.46
N LYS A 14 -17.34 14.73 -24.78
CA LYS A 14 -17.22 16.13 -24.32
C LYS A 14 -17.36 16.30 -22.81
N ILE A 15 -17.90 15.28 -22.12
CA ILE A 15 -17.99 15.25 -20.64
C ILE A 15 -16.68 14.88 -19.96
N LEU A 16 -15.69 14.38 -20.71
CA LEU A 16 -14.40 14.01 -20.16
C LEU A 16 -13.57 15.29 -19.97
N ILE A 17 -13.09 15.50 -18.77
CA ILE A 17 -12.13 16.55 -18.42
C ILE A 17 -10.79 15.89 -18.06
N PRO A 18 -9.65 16.54 -18.28
CA PRO A 18 -8.37 16.04 -17.80
C PRO A 18 -8.33 16.02 -16.28
N GLN A 19 -7.56 15.10 -15.71
CA GLN A 19 -7.28 15.10 -14.28
C GLN A 19 -6.39 16.31 -13.95
N GLU A 20 -6.80 17.13 -12.99
CA GLU A 20 -6.06 18.30 -12.51
C GLU A 20 -5.16 17.99 -11.31
N GLY A 21 -5.54 16.98 -10.51
CA GLY A 21 -4.80 16.52 -9.33
C GLY A 21 -3.43 15.89 -9.66
N GLU A 22 -2.59 15.77 -8.65
CA GLU A 22 -1.29 15.11 -8.78
C GLU A 22 -1.47 13.63 -9.11
N LYS A 23 -0.62 13.13 -10.00
CA LYS A 23 -0.67 11.71 -10.39
C LYS A 23 -0.22 10.83 -9.23
N ILE A 24 -0.88 9.69 -9.06
CA ILE A 24 -0.37 8.62 -8.18
C ILE A 24 0.79 7.95 -8.89
N VAL A 25 1.95 7.90 -8.24
CA VAL A 25 3.17 7.27 -8.78
C VAL A 25 3.81 6.34 -7.76
N GLU A 26 4.72 5.52 -8.23
CA GLU A 26 5.58 4.69 -7.36
C GLU A 26 6.70 5.54 -6.78
N HIS A 27 6.93 5.44 -5.48
CA HIS A 27 7.96 6.17 -4.76
C HIS A 27 8.97 5.19 -4.12
N GLU A 28 8.93 5.01 -2.81
CA GLU A 28 9.90 4.18 -2.10
C GLU A 28 9.72 2.71 -2.42
N ARG A 29 10.83 1.99 -2.45
CA ARG A 29 10.90 0.54 -2.63
C ARG A 29 11.56 -0.09 -1.42
N LEU A 30 10.77 -0.79 -0.60
CA LEU A 30 11.19 -1.34 0.67
C LEU A 30 11.46 -2.84 0.55
N LYS A 31 12.60 -3.28 1.04
CA LYS A 31 12.94 -4.70 1.16
C LYS A 31 12.52 -5.22 2.53
N PRO A 32 11.84 -6.37 2.59
CA PRO A 32 11.42 -6.93 3.86
C PRO A 32 12.50 -7.78 4.53
N THR A 33 12.31 -7.99 5.83
CA THR A 33 12.98 -9.06 6.58
C THR A 33 12.00 -10.18 6.88
N LEU A 34 12.46 -11.42 6.78
CA LEU A 34 11.65 -12.58 7.15
C LEU A 34 11.71 -12.79 8.66
N ILE A 35 10.57 -12.75 9.31
CA ILE A 35 10.41 -13.06 10.74
C ILE A 35 9.48 -14.24 10.91
N LYS A 36 9.58 -14.92 12.06
CA LYS A 36 8.66 -15.99 12.48
C LYS A 36 7.97 -15.56 13.77
N THR A 37 6.65 -15.57 13.76
CA THR A 37 5.86 -15.24 14.97
C THR A 37 5.89 -16.36 16.00
N PRO A 38 5.52 -16.07 17.26
CA PRO A 38 5.35 -17.11 18.29
C PRO A 38 4.40 -18.25 17.85
N ASN A 39 3.34 -17.95 17.11
CA ASN A 39 2.43 -18.95 16.53
C ASN A 39 3.01 -19.70 15.31
N GLY A 40 4.25 -19.40 14.92
CA GLY A 40 4.95 -20.10 13.83
C GLY A 40 4.65 -19.56 12.43
N GLU A 41 3.91 -18.45 12.31
CA GLU A 41 3.62 -17.81 11.03
C GLU A 41 4.88 -17.20 10.41
N LYS A 42 5.00 -17.25 9.09
CA LYS A 42 6.05 -16.58 8.32
C LYS A 42 5.57 -15.20 7.91
N ILE A 43 6.23 -14.18 8.39
CA ILE A 43 5.91 -12.78 8.14
C ILE A 43 7.08 -12.11 7.42
N LEU A 44 6.79 -11.31 6.41
CA LEU A 44 7.73 -10.36 5.85
C LEU A 44 7.44 -8.97 6.43
N ASP A 45 8.39 -8.42 7.20
CA ASP A 45 8.34 -7.07 7.80
C ASP A 45 9.07 -6.09 6.89
N PHE A 46 8.38 -5.14 6.30
CA PHE A 46 8.93 -4.08 5.46
C PHE A 46 9.53 -2.91 6.27
N GLY A 47 9.44 -2.95 7.61
CA GLY A 47 10.03 -1.96 8.51
C GLY A 47 9.26 -0.64 8.61
N GLN A 48 8.35 -0.35 7.67
CA GLN A 48 7.55 0.86 7.61
C GLN A 48 6.10 0.51 7.23
N ASN A 49 5.12 1.10 7.93
CA ASN A 49 3.73 1.08 7.45
C ASN A 49 3.63 1.97 6.21
N MET A 50 3.06 1.46 5.14
CA MET A 50 2.99 2.15 3.85
C MET A 50 1.70 1.82 3.12
N THR A 51 1.27 2.70 2.25
CA THR A 51 0.25 2.42 1.25
C THR A 51 0.92 2.07 -0.08
N GLY A 52 0.49 0.96 -0.68
CA GLY A 52 1.09 0.48 -1.92
C GLY A 52 0.76 -0.98 -2.21
N TYR A 53 1.73 -1.69 -2.73
CA TYR A 53 1.57 -3.11 -3.08
C TYR A 53 2.89 -3.87 -3.00
N VAL A 54 2.77 -5.17 -3.03
CA VAL A 54 3.93 -6.07 -3.04
C VAL A 54 4.21 -6.51 -4.48
N GLU A 55 5.40 -6.23 -4.96
CA GLU A 55 6.01 -6.85 -6.13
C GLU A 55 6.76 -8.11 -5.68
N PHE A 56 6.65 -9.20 -6.43
CA PHE A 56 7.43 -10.40 -6.16
C PHE A 56 8.00 -11.02 -7.44
N SER A 57 9.09 -11.78 -7.25
CA SER A 57 9.79 -12.53 -8.30
C SER A 57 10.17 -13.90 -7.75
N VAL A 58 9.38 -14.94 -8.05
CA VAL A 58 9.54 -16.28 -7.47
C VAL A 58 9.62 -17.37 -8.52
N MET A 59 10.47 -18.37 -8.30
CA MET A 59 10.49 -19.61 -9.08
C MET A 59 9.41 -20.56 -8.55
N ALA A 60 8.60 -21.10 -9.46
CA ALA A 60 7.52 -22.01 -9.09
C ALA A 60 7.24 -23.03 -10.20
N LYS A 61 6.49 -24.07 -9.86
CA LYS A 61 5.89 -25.00 -10.82
C LYS A 61 4.49 -24.53 -11.19
N GLU A 62 4.03 -24.95 -12.36
CA GLU A 62 2.67 -24.66 -12.80
C GLU A 62 1.62 -25.14 -11.78
N GLY A 63 0.68 -24.27 -11.45
CA GLY A 63 -0.42 -24.53 -10.51
C GLY A 63 -0.05 -24.34 -9.04
N GLU A 64 1.23 -24.16 -8.67
CA GLU A 64 1.58 -23.77 -7.30
C GLU A 64 0.98 -22.42 -6.96
N LYS A 65 0.78 -22.19 -5.66
CA LYS A 65 0.13 -20.97 -5.16
C LYS A 65 1.09 -20.13 -4.32
N LEU A 66 1.09 -18.83 -4.58
CA LEU A 66 1.59 -17.82 -3.66
C LEU A 66 0.39 -17.08 -3.06
N ILE A 67 0.18 -17.24 -1.76
CA ILE A 67 -0.93 -16.60 -1.04
C ILE A 67 -0.35 -15.83 0.14
N PHE A 68 -0.66 -14.54 0.23
CA PHE A 68 -0.29 -13.72 1.38
C PHE A 68 -1.39 -12.74 1.76
N ASP A 69 -1.39 -12.34 3.03
CA ASP A 69 -2.33 -11.38 3.60
C ASP A 69 -1.59 -10.19 4.19
N CYS A 70 -2.18 -8.99 4.12
CA CYS A 70 -1.58 -7.74 4.59
C CYS A 70 -1.97 -7.43 6.03
N GLY A 71 -1.05 -6.84 6.80
CA GLY A 71 -1.24 -6.38 8.17
C GLY A 71 -0.39 -5.15 8.48
N GLU A 72 -0.92 -4.23 9.30
CA GLU A 72 -0.19 -3.01 9.70
C GLU A 72 0.61 -3.20 10.98
N VAL A 73 0.12 -4.05 11.87
CA VAL A 73 0.69 -4.28 13.19
C VAL A 73 0.70 -5.77 13.53
N LEU A 74 1.53 -6.14 14.47
CA LEU A 74 1.42 -7.41 15.19
C LEU A 74 0.62 -7.20 16.47
N ASP A 75 0.01 -8.23 16.99
CA ASP A 75 -0.67 -8.18 18.28
C ASP A 75 0.34 -8.00 19.44
N LYS A 76 -0.18 -7.87 20.66
CA LYS A 76 0.63 -7.72 21.89
C LYS A 76 1.60 -8.90 22.14
N ASP A 77 1.29 -10.06 21.58
CA ASP A 77 2.07 -11.29 21.70
C ASP A 77 3.03 -11.49 20.51
N GLY A 78 3.05 -10.56 19.55
CA GLY A 78 3.92 -10.57 18.39
C GLY A 78 3.42 -11.44 17.22
N ASN A 79 2.14 -11.80 17.20
CA ASN A 79 1.51 -12.55 16.11
C ASN A 79 0.84 -11.63 15.10
N PHE A 80 0.50 -12.17 13.93
CA PHE A 80 -0.16 -11.41 12.89
C PHE A 80 -1.56 -10.95 13.31
N TYR A 81 -1.83 -9.65 13.19
CA TYR A 81 -3.08 -9.02 13.58
C TYR A 81 -3.74 -8.30 12.41
N ARG A 82 -5.06 -8.44 12.27
CA ARG A 82 -5.80 -7.78 11.18
C ARG A 82 -7.23 -7.34 11.52
N ASP A 83 -7.65 -7.35 12.78
CA ASP A 83 -9.03 -6.95 13.13
C ASP A 83 -9.29 -5.46 12.80
N ASN A 84 -8.23 -4.64 12.77
CA ASN A 84 -8.29 -3.25 12.32
C ASN A 84 -8.65 -3.07 10.83
N TYR A 85 -8.54 -4.13 10.03
CA TYR A 85 -8.99 -4.10 8.61
C TYR A 85 -10.50 -4.32 8.46
N ARG A 86 -11.22 -4.71 9.52
CA ARG A 86 -12.65 -5.01 9.48
C ARG A 86 -12.96 -6.06 8.40
N ALA A 87 -13.83 -5.73 7.43
CA ALA A 87 -14.23 -6.62 6.34
C ALA A 87 -13.37 -6.48 5.07
N ALA A 88 -12.29 -5.67 5.09
CA ALA A 88 -11.45 -5.49 3.93
C ALA A 88 -10.79 -6.79 3.48
N LYS A 89 -10.81 -7.07 2.18
CA LYS A 89 -10.16 -8.23 1.57
C LYS A 89 -8.76 -7.85 1.13
N THR A 90 -7.76 -8.27 1.88
CA THR A 90 -6.35 -7.96 1.65
C THR A 90 -5.53 -9.17 1.20
N LEU A 91 -6.20 -10.30 1.01
CA LEU A 91 -5.57 -11.54 0.57
C LEU A 91 -5.22 -11.47 -0.92
N THR A 92 -3.95 -11.64 -1.25
CA THR A 92 -3.49 -11.91 -2.61
C THR A 92 -3.40 -13.41 -2.82
N ASP A 93 -4.10 -13.95 -3.81
CA ASP A 93 -4.04 -15.36 -4.24
C ASP A 93 -3.55 -15.42 -5.69
N TYR A 94 -2.29 -15.79 -5.87
CA TYR A 94 -1.65 -15.89 -7.17
C TYR A 94 -1.37 -17.35 -7.52
N THR A 95 -1.81 -17.78 -8.71
CA THR A 95 -1.50 -19.10 -9.26
C THR A 95 -0.30 -18.98 -10.17
N CYS A 96 0.76 -19.71 -9.85
CA CYS A 96 2.02 -19.67 -10.57
C CYS A 96 1.95 -20.44 -11.91
N LYS A 97 2.71 -19.98 -12.88
CA LYS A 97 3.09 -20.72 -14.09
C LYS A 97 4.43 -21.44 -13.84
N GLU A 98 4.79 -22.34 -14.72
CA GLU A 98 6.12 -22.99 -14.69
C GLU A 98 7.24 -21.95 -14.86
N GLY A 99 8.27 -22.02 -14.00
CA GLY A 99 9.46 -21.18 -14.06
C GLY A 99 9.33 -19.88 -13.26
N LEU A 100 9.92 -18.79 -13.77
CA LEU A 100 9.96 -17.49 -13.10
C LEU A 100 8.62 -16.76 -13.19
N ASN A 101 8.09 -16.39 -12.04
CA ASN A 101 6.86 -15.61 -11.89
C ASN A 101 7.21 -14.21 -11.34
N ILE A 102 6.99 -13.20 -12.15
CA ILE A 102 7.12 -11.80 -11.75
C ILE A 102 5.73 -11.17 -11.77
N TYR A 103 5.29 -10.59 -10.67
CA TYR A 103 3.98 -9.98 -10.58
C TYR A 103 3.99 -8.71 -9.73
N LYS A 104 3.25 -7.73 -10.20
CA LYS A 104 2.95 -6.47 -9.54
C LYS A 104 1.49 -6.10 -9.81
N PRO A 105 0.66 -5.77 -8.80
CA PRO A 105 -0.69 -5.27 -9.03
C PRO A 105 -0.68 -4.00 -9.90
N LYS A 106 -1.72 -3.82 -10.73
CA LYS A 106 -1.84 -2.66 -11.62
C LYS A 106 -2.97 -1.70 -11.22
N HIS A 107 -4.00 -2.20 -10.54
CA HIS A 107 -5.23 -1.46 -10.29
C HIS A 107 -5.72 -1.60 -8.84
N SER A 108 -4.85 -1.98 -7.93
CA SER A 108 -5.18 -2.12 -6.52
C SER A 108 -3.99 -1.76 -5.64
N PHE A 109 -4.28 -1.26 -4.46
CA PHE A 109 -3.30 -1.01 -3.41
C PHE A 109 -3.83 -1.50 -2.07
N GLN A 110 -2.93 -1.69 -1.12
CA GLN A 110 -3.19 -2.02 0.27
C GLN A 110 -2.36 -1.10 1.16
N ALA A 111 -2.76 -0.92 2.42
CA ALA A 111 -1.87 -0.34 3.41
C ALA A 111 -1.39 -1.45 4.35
N PHE A 112 -0.09 -1.53 4.57
CA PHE A 112 0.52 -2.60 5.36
C PHE A 112 1.95 -2.27 5.75
N ARG A 113 2.41 -2.89 6.81
CA ARG A 113 3.84 -3.04 7.14
C ARG A 113 4.26 -4.49 7.01
N TYR A 114 3.36 -5.40 7.28
CA TYR A 114 3.61 -6.83 7.32
C TYR A 114 2.81 -7.56 6.25
N ILE A 115 3.40 -8.59 5.66
CA ILE A 115 2.62 -9.60 4.95
C ILE A 115 2.83 -10.97 5.59
N ARG A 116 1.72 -11.66 5.86
CA ARG A 116 1.74 -13.04 6.32
C ARG A 116 1.70 -13.97 5.11
N LEU A 117 2.70 -14.82 4.96
CA LEU A 117 2.74 -15.85 3.93
C LEU A 117 1.85 -17.03 4.33
N VAL A 118 0.68 -17.13 3.72
CA VAL A 118 -0.29 -18.21 3.93
C VAL A 118 0.12 -19.45 3.13
N LYS A 119 0.56 -19.23 1.89
CA LYS A 119 1.07 -20.28 1.00
C LYS A 119 2.22 -19.74 0.16
N PHE A 120 3.25 -20.54 -0.01
CA PHE A 120 4.44 -20.16 -0.79
C PHE A 120 4.88 -21.34 -1.66
N PRO A 121 5.18 -21.10 -2.95
CA PRO A 121 5.70 -22.15 -3.83
C PRO A 121 7.09 -22.61 -3.37
N GLY A 122 7.34 -23.92 -3.45
CA GLY A 122 8.59 -24.50 -2.99
C GLY A 122 8.72 -24.59 -1.46
N ARG A 123 9.95 -24.79 -0.97
CA ARG A 123 10.22 -25.10 0.45
C ARG A 123 10.78 -23.92 1.25
N LYS A 124 11.53 -23.03 0.61
CA LYS A 124 12.26 -21.96 1.29
C LYS A 124 11.79 -20.58 0.79
N VAL A 125 11.33 -19.75 1.72
CA VAL A 125 11.05 -18.34 1.45
C VAL A 125 12.35 -17.55 1.44
N ASN A 126 12.54 -16.75 0.41
CA ASN A 126 13.60 -15.75 0.34
C ASN A 126 12.97 -14.36 0.38
N ALA A 127 13.31 -13.55 1.39
CA ALA A 127 12.75 -12.20 1.55
C ALA A 127 13.10 -11.28 0.36
N GLU A 128 14.26 -11.48 -0.26
CA GLU A 128 14.72 -10.70 -1.42
C GLU A 128 13.80 -10.84 -2.65
N ASP A 129 13.02 -11.93 -2.72
CA ASP A 129 12.05 -12.15 -3.80
C ASP A 129 10.87 -11.17 -3.74
N PHE A 130 10.75 -10.40 -2.65
CA PHE A 130 9.65 -9.46 -2.42
C PHE A 130 10.15 -8.02 -2.31
N THR A 131 9.32 -7.10 -2.77
CA THR A 131 9.56 -5.64 -2.64
C THR A 131 8.23 -4.97 -2.34
N GLY A 132 8.16 -4.21 -1.26
CA GLY A 132 7.07 -3.29 -0.99
C GLY A 132 7.28 -2.01 -1.79
N ILE A 133 6.27 -1.62 -2.57
CA ILE A 133 6.31 -0.41 -3.39
C ILE A 133 5.30 0.57 -2.81
N CYS A 134 5.79 1.71 -2.32
CA CYS A 134 4.94 2.78 -1.83
C CYS A 134 4.33 3.54 -3.00
N VAL A 135 3.03 3.82 -2.93
CA VAL A 135 2.32 4.63 -3.93
C VAL A 135 1.51 5.72 -3.24
N TYR A 136 1.66 6.93 -3.72
CA TYR A 136 0.89 8.11 -3.29
C TYR A 136 0.97 9.21 -4.36
N SER A 137 0.16 10.27 -4.20
CA SER A 137 0.15 11.42 -5.10
C SER A 137 1.52 12.09 -5.13
N ASP A 138 2.00 12.48 -6.30
CA ASP A 138 3.34 13.05 -6.54
C ASP A 138 3.43 14.49 -6.03
N MET A 139 3.25 14.67 -4.74
CA MET A 139 3.27 15.97 -4.06
C MET A 139 4.71 16.42 -3.80
N LYS A 140 5.01 17.67 -4.11
CA LYS A 140 6.30 18.27 -3.82
C LYS A 140 6.44 18.56 -2.32
N ARG A 141 7.48 17.99 -1.67
CA ARG A 141 7.77 18.28 -0.27
C ARG A 141 8.21 19.73 -0.09
N THR A 142 7.59 20.45 0.86
CA THR A 142 7.86 21.85 1.18
C THR A 142 8.29 22.05 2.62
N GLY A 143 7.84 21.19 3.56
CA GLY A 143 8.13 21.28 4.98
C GLY A 143 9.31 20.42 5.42
N TYR A 144 10.15 21.01 6.25
CA TYR A 144 11.32 20.33 6.83
C TYR A 144 11.48 20.76 8.29
N LEU A 145 11.71 19.78 9.15
CA LEU A 145 12.02 20.01 10.56
C LEU A 145 13.19 19.10 10.97
N ASN A 146 14.15 19.69 11.63
CA ASN A 146 15.24 18.97 12.26
C ASN A 146 15.55 19.61 13.62
N SER A 147 15.60 18.80 14.66
CA SER A 147 15.88 19.26 16.02
C SER A 147 16.86 18.32 16.72
N SER A 148 17.44 18.79 17.82
CA SER A 148 18.27 17.94 18.70
C SER A 148 17.46 16.84 19.40
N ASN A 149 16.14 16.96 19.47
CA ASN A 149 15.26 15.99 20.08
C ASN A 149 14.87 14.89 19.07
N LYS A 150 15.49 13.71 19.22
CA LYS A 150 15.26 12.55 18.34
C LYS A 150 13.80 12.09 18.33
N LYS A 151 13.07 12.20 19.45
CA LYS A 151 11.64 11.82 19.53
C LYS A 151 10.77 12.76 18.70
N LEU A 152 11.08 14.06 18.72
CA LEU A 152 10.36 15.04 17.90
C LEU A 152 10.62 14.80 16.40
N ASN A 153 11.85 14.53 16.01
CA ASN A 153 12.16 14.19 14.62
C ASN A 153 11.42 12.92 14.18
N ARG A 154 11.37 11.90 15.05
CA ARG A 154 10.60 10.67 14.73
C ARG A 154 9.11 10.92 14.63
N LEU A 155 8.52 11.75 15.50
CA LEU A 155 7.13 12.15 15.39
C LEU A 155 6.85 12.83 14.04
N PHE A 156 7.73 13.73 13.64
CA PHE A 156 7.61 14.44 12.37
C PHE A 156 7.64 13.47 11.17
N GLU A 157 8.57 12.54 11.16
CA GLU A 157 8.62 11.50 10.11
C GLU A 157 7.35 10.62 10.11
N ASN A 158 6.80 10.28 11.26
CA ASN A 158 5.54 9.52 11.33
C ASN A 158 4.37 10.32 10.73
N ILE A 159 4.32 11.64 10.95
CA ILE A 159 3.31 12.52 10.35
C ILE A 159 3.44 12.53 8.81
N PHE A 160 4.67 12.59 8.29
CA PHE A 160 4.92 12.49 6.84
C PHE A 160 4.43 11.17 6.26
N TRP A 161 4.74 10.05 6.90
CA TRP A 161 4.27 8.75 6.45
C TRP A 161 2.75 8.65 6.51
N GLY A 162 2.11 9.14 7.58
CA GLY A 162 0.65 9.18 7.68
C GLY A 162 0.01 9.99 6.55
N GLN A 163 0.63 11.11 6.15
CA GLN A 163 0.15 11.90 5.01
C GLN A 163 0.32 11.16 3.68
N LYS A 164 1.50 10.57 3.40
CA LYS A 164 1.74 9.77 2.20
C LYS A 164 0.72 8.64 2.07
N ASP A 165 0.47 7.93 3.17
CA ASP A 165 -0.41 6.77 3.20
C ASP A 165 -1.88 7.12 2.90
N ASN A 166 -2.28 8.36 3.13
CA ASN A 166 -3.65 8.83 2.98
C ASN A 166 -3.88 9.79 1.79
N TYR A 167 -2.83 10.16 1.05
CA TYR A 167 -2.95 11.07 -0.09
C TYR A 167 -2.76 10.31 -1.41
N LEU A 168 -3.81 9.58 -1.82
CA LEU A 168 -3.91 8.89 -3.09
C LEU A 168 -5.05 9.47 -3.91
N ASP A 169 -4.75 10.40 -4.78
CA ASP A 169 -5.69 11.21 -5.57
C ASP A 169 -6.46 12.21 -4.68
N VAL A 170 -7.17 11.74 -3.69
CA VAL A 170 -7.84 12.55 -2.67
C VAL A 170 -7.31 12.21 -1.27
N PRO A 171 -7.38 13.17 -0.30
CA PRO A 171 -7.08 12.85 1.09
C PRO A 171 -8.09 11.85 1.64
N THR A 172 -7.64 10.67 2.06
CA THR A 172 -8.50 9.62 2.64
C THR A 172 -8.44 9.59 4.16
N ASP A 173 -9.48 9.06 4.79
CA ASP A 173 -9.55 8.85 6.24
C ASP A 173 -8.64 7.71 6.71
N CYS A 174 -8.54 6.66 5.92
CA CYS A 174 -7.72 5.50 6.21
C CYS A 174 -7.42 4.71 4.92
N PRO A 175 -6.20 4.17 4.77
CA PRO A 175 -5.82 3.47 3.54
C PRO A 175 -5.99 1.95 3.60
N GLN A 176 -6.15 1.33 4.81
CA GLN A 176 -6.03 -0.11 4.98
C GLN A 176 -7.36 -0.88 4.90
N ARG A 177 -8.45 -0.28 5.37
CA ARG A 177 -9.76 -0.94 5.46
C ARG A 177 -10.68 -0.57 4.29
N ASN A 178 -11.87 -1.10 4.25
CA ASN A 178 -12.86 -0.89 3.19
C ASN A 178 -13.66 0.43 3.31
N GLU A 179 -13.03 1.50 3.75
CA GLU A 179 -13.57 2.87 3.80
C GLU A 179 -12.93 3.72 2.69
N ARG A 180 -11.72 4.23 2.87
CA ARG A 180 -10.91 4.94 1.86
C ARG A 180 -11.66 6.10 1.20
N MET A 181 -12.37 6.86 2.02
CA MET A 181 -13.20 7.98 1.58
C MET A 181 -12.50 9.31 1.86
N GLY A 182 -12.75 10.30 0.99
CA GLY A 182 -12.29 11.68 1.18
C GLY A 182 -13.16 12.44 2.16
N TRP A 183 -13.04 12.15 3.46
CA TRP A 183 -13.81 12.83 4.50
C TRP A 183 -13.31 14.25 4.72
N THR A 184 -14.21 15.23 4.54
CA THR A 184 -13.88 16.65 4.67
C THR A 184 -13.56 17.05 6.11
N GLY A 185 -14.12 16.36 7.12
CA GLY A 185 -13.80 16.59 8.52
C GLY A 185 -12.33 16.32 8.84
N ASP A 186 -11.80 15.17 8.38
CA ASP A 186 -10.39 14.80 8.52
C ASP A 186 -9.50 15.79 7.78
N THR A 187 -9.88 16.13 6.56
CA THR A 187 -9.19 17.12 5.73
C THR A 187 -9.14 18.48 6.40
N GLN A 188 -10.25 18.95 6.97
CA GLN A 188 -10.32 20.24 7.68
C GLN A 188 -9.32 20.31 8.86
N VAL A 189 -9.23 19.26 9.65
CA VAL A 189 -8.31 19.21 10.79
C VAL A 189 -6.86 19.15 10.35
N PHE A 190 -6.55 18.42 9.29
CA PHE A 190 -5.18 18.13 8.87
C PHE A 190 -4.63 19.11 7.81
N CYS A 191 -5.46 19.90 7.13
CA CYS A 191 -5.06 20.71 5.97
C CYS A 191 -3.87 21.65 6.24
N ARG A 192 -3.79 22.27 7.42
CA ARG A 192 -2.62 23.13 7.76
C ARG A 192 -1.33 22.35 7.90
N THR A 193 -1.38 21.17 8.51
CA THR A 193 -0.23 20.27 8.61
C THR A 193 0.17 19.75 7.22
N ALA A 194 -0.83 19.37 6.42
CA ALA A 194 -0.60 18.91 5.06
C ALA A 194 0.11 19.97 4.20
N SER A 195 -0.36 21.23 4.26
CA SER A 195 0.22 22.36 3.53
C SER A 195 1.61 22.77 4.02
N PHE A 196 1.94 22.50 5.29
CA PHE A 196 3.30 22.67 5.80
C PHE A 196 4.24 21.61 5.21
N ASN A 197 3.79 20.37 5.14
CA ASN A 197 4.60 19.23 4.74
C ASN A 197 4.85 19.17 3.23
N TYR A 198 3.80 19.41 2.45
CA TYR A 198 3.80 19.28 0.99
C TYR A 198 3.05 20.43 0.33
N ASP A 199 3.36 20.67 -0.93
CA ASP A 199 2.51 21.45 -1.82
C ASP A 199 1.25 20.61 -2.11
N VAL A 200 0.15 21.03 -1.53
CA VAL A 200 -1.17 20.36 -1.63
C VAL A 200 -2.24 21.29 -2.20
N GLU A 201 -1.84 22.28 -2.99
CA GLU A 201 -2.79 23.21 -3.64
C GLU A 201 -3.83 22.43 -4.44
N LYS A 202 -3.40 21.55 -5.32
CA LYS A 202 -4.30 20.80 -6.21
C LYS A 202 -5.24 19.83 -5.49
N PRO A 203 -4.84 19.07 -4.46
CA PRO A 203 -5.77 18.26 -3.68
C PRO A 203 -6.87 19.05 -2.96
N PHE A 204 -6.70 20.37 -2.79
CA PHE A 204 -7.64 21.22 -2.08
C PHE A 204 -8.43 22.19 -2.98
N THR A 205 -8.19 22.18 -4.27
CA THR A 205 -8.93 22.94 -5.30
C THR A 205 -9.90 22.08 -6.08
#